data_de549542137fa4904d99aa4d2919d0e3
#
_entry.id   de549542137fa4904d99aa4d2919d0e3
#
_cell.length_a   1.000
_cell.length_b   1.000
_cell.length_c   1.000
_cell.angle_alpha   90.00
_cell.angle_beta   90.00
_cell.angle_gamma   90.00
#
_symmetry.space_group_name_H-M   'P 1'
#
loop_
_entity.id
_entity.type
_entity.pdbx_description
1 polymer ?
#
loop_
_entity_poly.entity_id
_entity_poly.type
_entity_poly.pdbx_seq_one_letter_code
_entity_poly.pdbx_strand_id
1 'polypeptide(L)'
;MGSQLDLDQGGTFRQYERYWMGPSVGWVTSPQQAVLPITTGGAVAVSRGTNLVTVNFNGPVTLNLPSAKASPQSPQAIPGQWVLLPVTVVDIGGFATANPITINPFGTELISGLASVQLASSYGSIILKPILETGGWTLLQ
;
A
#
# COMPACT_ATOMS: atom_id res chain seq x y z
N MET A 1 -19.66 -12.05 27.64
CA MET A 1 -19.33 -11.57 27.60
C MET A 1 -19.07 -11.26 27.23
N GLY A 2 -18.65 -11.52 26.90
CA GLY A 2 -18.33 -11.14 26.61
C GLY A 2 -18.03 -10.78 25.94
N SER A 3 -17.60 -10.76 25.90
CA SER A 3 -17.14 -10.27 25.63
C SER A 3 -16.87 -9.91 25.43
N GLN A 4 -16.45 -10.05 25.55
CA GLN A 4 -16.00 -9.59 25.81
C GLN A 4 -15.61 -9.02 25.90
N LEU A 5 -15.43 -9.17 26.07
CA LEU A 5 -14.99 -8.69 26.51
C LEU A 5 -14.74 -8.61 26.58
N ASP A 6 -14.57 -9.12 26.74
CA ASP A 6 -14.27 -9.02 27.16
C ASP A 6 -14.06 -9.12 26.99
N LEU A 7 -14.06 -9.48 27.19
CA LEU A 7 -13.85 -9.46 27.53
C LEU A 7 -13.68 -9.69 27.32
N ASP A 8 -13.47 -10.31 27.42
CA ASP A 8 -13.31 -10.42 27.67
C ASP A 8 -13.55 -10.72 27.47
N GLN A 9 -13.49 -11.06 27.53
CA GLN A 9 -13.71 -10.99 27.76
C GLN A 9 -13.76 -10.70 27.81
N GLY A 10 -13.72 -11.08 27.91
CA GLY A 10 -13.66 -10.62 28.19
C GLY A 10 -13.62 -10.16 28.23
N GLY A 11 -13.45 -10.30 28.38
CA GLY A 11 -13.21 -9.77 28.51
C GLY A 11 -12.90 -8.86 28.65
N THR A 12 -12.53 -9.63 29.21
CA THR A 12 -12.10 -8.35 29.53
C THR A 12 -11.69 -7.50 28.44
N PHE A 13 -12.22 -6.41 28.35
CA PHE A 13 -11.85 -5.55 27.31
C PHE A 13 -10.62 -4.77 27.70
N ARG A 14 -9.73 -4.64 26.78
CA ARG A 14 -8.49 -3.97 27.04
C ARG A 14 -8.49 -2.60 26.53
N GLN A 15 -7.52 -1.79 26.93
CA GLN A 15 -7.31 -0.46 26.42
C GLN A 15 -6.42 -0.45 25.20
N TYR A 16 -6.07 -1.57 24.66
CA TYR A 16 -5.27 -1.58 23.45
C TYR A 16 -6.03 -0.99 22.32
N GLU A 17 -5.33 -0.41 21.40
CA GLU A 17 -5.90 -0.07 20.13
C GLU A 17 -6.21 -1.35 19.38
N ARG A 18 -7.41 -1.42 18.85
CA ARG A 18 -7.84 -2.57 18.08
C ARG A 18 -8.41 -2.12 16.77
N TYR A 19 -8.29 -2.97 15.77
CA TYR A 19 -8.76 -2.71 14.45
C TYR A 19 -9.70 -3.81 14.02
N TRP A 20 -10.85 -3.43 13.53
CA TRP A 20 -11.84 -4.40 13.08
C TRP A 20 -11.52 -4.79 11.64
N MET A 21 -11.24 -6.07 11.42
CA MET A 21 -10.85 -6.58 10.12
C MET A 21 -11.97 -7.36 9.44
N GLY A 22 -13.18 -7.23 9.92
CA GLY A 22 -14.33 -7.90 9.35
C GLY A 22 -14.69 -9.18 10.08
N PRO A 23 -15.84 -9.77 9.75
CA PRO A 23 -16.32 -10.94 10.51
C PRO A 23 -15.42 -12.16 10.43
N SER A 24 -14.70 -12.31 9.32
CA SER A 24 -13.85 -13.49 9.17
C SER A 24 -12.52 -13.36 9.90
N VAL A 25 -12.07 -12.13 10.17
CA VAL A 25 -10.80 -11.89 10.84
C VAL A 25 -11.00 -11.43 12.27
N GLY A 26 -12.01 -10.57 12.48
CA GLY A 26 -12.30 -10.04 13.80
C GLY A 26 -11.40 -8.87 14.14
N TRP A 27 -11.14 -8.70 15.44
CA TRP A 27 -10.33 -7.61 15.94
C TRP A 27 -8.87 -8.00 15.97
N VAL A 28 -8.02 -7.07 15.56
CA VAL A 28 -6.57 -7.24 15.65
C VAL A 28 -6.00 -6.05 16.39
N THR A 29 -4.79 -6.21 16.92
CA THR A 29 -4.18 -5.18 17.75
C THR A 29 -3.47 -4.13 16.93
N SER A 30 -3.24 -4.37 15.64
CA SER A 30 -2.61 -3.40 14.75
C SER A 30 -3.05 -3.68 13.32
N PRO A 31 -3.02 -2.68 12.43
CA PRO A 31 -3.34 -2.93 11.04
C PRO A 31 -2.38 -3.93 10.46
N GLN A 32 -2.89 -4.80 9.63
CA GLN A 32 -2.05 -5.76 8.95
C GLN A 32 -1.40 -5.10 7.75
N GLN A 33 -0.16 -5.46 7.51
CA GLN A 33 0.55 -4.98 6.36
C GLN A 33 0.04 -5.72 5.12
N ALA A 34 -0.33 -4.97 4.09
CA ALA A 34 -0.79 -5.54 2.83
C ALA A 34 0.39 -5.55 1.87
N VAL A 35 0.94 -6.72 1.64
CA VAL A 35 2.16 -6.89 0.85
C VAL A 35 1.81 -7.42 -0.52
N LEU A 36 2.43 -6.85 -1.54
CA LEU A 36 2.35 -7.34 -2.90
C LEU A 36 3.74 -7.81 -3.32
N PRO A 37 3.99 -9.12 -3.34
CA PRO A 37 5.28 -9.63 -3.79
C PRO A 37 5.29 -9.74 -5.31
N ILE A 38 6.36 -9.28 -5.93
CA ILE A 38 6.56 -9.34 -7.38
C ILE A 38 7.73 -10.28 -7.63
N THR A 39 7.44 -11.40 -8.27
CA THR A 39 8.46 -12.39 -8.60
C THR A 39 8.52 -12.69 -10.09
N THR A 40 7.73 -11.97 -10.89
CA THR A 40 7.74 -12.10 -12.34
C THR A 40 7.80 -10.71 -12.95
N GLY A 41 8.19 -10.65 -14.23
CA GLY A 41 8.31 -9.38 -14.90
C GLY A 41 7.00 -8.87 -15.49
N GLY A 42 7.06 -7.69 -16.07
CA GLY A 42 5.93 -7.08 -16.75
C GLY A 42 5.25 -6.03 -15.91
N ALA A 43 4.05 -5.66 -16.32
CA ALA A 43 3.28 -4.62 -15.68
C ALA A 43 2.34 -5.23 -14.66
N VAL A 44 2.33 -4.65 -13.47
CA VAL A 44 1.51 -5.13 -12.36
C VAL A 44 0.73 -3.95 -11.79
N ALA A 45 -0.57 -4.16 -11.58
CA ALA A 45 -1.39 -3.15 -10.95
C ALA A 45 -1.27 -3.26 -9.43
N VAL A 46 -1.01 -2.13 -8.79
CA VAL A 46 -0.94 -2.06 -7.32
C VAL A 46 -2.34 -1.69 -6.83
N SER A 47 -2.92 -2.56 -6.04
CA SER A 47 -4.28 -2.34 -5.53
C SER A 47 -4.31 -1.30 -4.43
N ARG A 48 -5.44 -0.63 -4.31
CA ARG A 48 -5.67 0.21 -3.14
C ARG A 48 -5.56 -0.65 -1.90
N GLY A 49 -4.94 -0.12 -0.89
CA GLY A 49 -4.72 -0.86 0.35
C GLY A 49 -3.36 -1.55 0.42
N THR A 50 -2.69 -1.74 -0.70
CA THR A 50 -1.31 -2.25 -0.68
C THR A 50 -0.40 -1.19 -0.10
N ASN A 51 0.41 -1.54 0.88
CA ASN A 51 1.33 -0.57 1.46
C ASN A 51 2.79 -1.02 1.40
N LEU A 52 3.06 -2.22 0.91
CA LEU A 52 4.43 -2.67 0.70
C LEU A 52 4.48 -3.50 -0.58
N VAL A 53 5.34 -3.12 -1.49
CA VAL A 53 5.61 -3.89 -2.71
C VAL A 53 7.05 -4.36 -2.63
N THR A 54 7.25 -5.67 -2.64
CA THR A 54 8.59 -6.25 -2.67
C THR A 54 8.84 -6.79 -4.06
N VAL A 55 9.99 -6.46 -4.63
CA VAL A 55 10.34 -6.89 -5.97
C VAL A 55 11.55 -7.79 -5.90
N ASN A 56 11.42 -8.97 -6.47
CA ASN A 56 12.51 -9.95 -6.52
C ASN A 56 12.46 -10.61 -7.89
N PHE A 57 12.88 -9.87 -8.90
CA PHE A 57 12.85 -10.39 -10.27
C PHE A 57 13.99 -9.76 -11.07
N ASN A 58 14.75 -10.60 -11.72
CA ASN A 58 15.87 -10.15 -12.55
C ASN A 58 15.37 -9.83 -13.94
N GLY A 59 14.73 -8.71 -14.09
CA GLY A 59 14.18 -8.25 -15.36
C GLY A 59 13.32 -7.02 -15.14
N PRO A 60 12.75 -6.47 -16.21
CA PRO A 60 11.96 -5.24 -16.10
C PRO A 60 10.65 -5.48 -15.36
N VAL A 61 10.32 -4.57 -14.47
CA VAL A 61 9.07 -4.57 -13.72
C VAL A 61 8.48 -3.17 -13.79
N THR A 62 7.19 -3.10 -14.08
CA THR A 62 6.46 -1.85 -14.08
C THR A 62 5.31 -1.95 -13.09
N LEU A 63 5.21 -0.99 -12.19
CA LEU A 63 4.15 -0.93 -11.21
C LEU A 63 3.20 0.20 -11.60
N ASN A 64 1.91 -0.12 -11.68
CA ASN A 64 0.89 0.88 -11.99
C ASN A 64 0.10 1.16 -10.72
N LEU A 65 0.21 2.36 -10.20
CA LEU A 65 -0.42 2.77 -8.96
C LEU A 65 -1.91 2.99 -9.17
N PRO A 66 -2.73 2.83 -8.14
CA PRO A 66 -4.12 3.24 -8.19
C PRO A 66 -4.21 4.75 -8.11
N SER A 67 -5.40 5.29 -8.37
CA SER A 67 -5.61 6.72 -8.17
C SER A 67 -5.40 7.07 -6.72
N ALA A 68 -4.63 8.14 -6.47
CA ALA A 68 -4.40 8.62 -5.12
C ALA A 68 -5.55 9.47 -4.62
N LYS A 69 -6.42 9.93 -5.52
CA LYS A 69 -7.48 10.83 -5.13
C LYS A 69 -8.47 10.11 -4.22
N ALA A 70 -8.88 10.76 -3.16
CA ALA A 70 -9.88 10.22 -2.27
C ALA A 70 -11.17 10.00 -3.04
N SER A 71 -11.85 8.91 -2.71
CA SER A 71 -13.06 8.53 -3.41
C SER A 71 -14.26 8.78 -2.52
N PRO A 72 -14.97 9.91 -2.71
CA PRO A 72 -16.11 10.22 -1.86
C PRO A 72 -17.40 9.63 -2.33
N GLN A 73 -17.41 8.89 -3.43
CA GLN A 73 -18.65 8.55 -4.09
C GLN A 73 -19.43 7.47 -3.38
N SER A 74 -18.90 6.83 -2.37
CA SER A 74 -19.64 5.79 -1.69
C SER A 74 -19.59 6.01 -0.19
N PRO A 75 -20.59 6.66 0.37
CA PRO A 75 -20.60 6.85 1.81
C PRO A 75 -20.70 5.55 2.59
N GLN A 76 -21.16 4.49 1.94
CA GLN A 76 -21.23 3.18 2.58
C GLN A 76 -19.92 2.43 2.49
N ALA A 77 -18.95 2.95 1.79
CA ALA A 77 -17.68 2.26 1.68
C ALA A 77 -17.05 2.13 3.05
N ILE A 78 -16.31 1.06 3.21
CA ILE A 78 -15.55 0.85 4.45
C ILE A 78 -14.56 2.00 4.57
N PRO A 79 -14.54 2.70 5.70
CA PRO A 79 -13.72 3.90 5.80
C PRO A 79 -12.26 3.71 5.41
N GLY A 80 -11.67 2.57 5.72
CA GLY A 80 -10.29 2.34 5.35
C GLY A 80 -10.04 2.24 3.86
N GLN A 81 -11.09 2.11 3.06
CA GLN A 81 -10.94 2.02 1.61
C GLN A 81 -10.91 3.39 0.94
N TRP A 82 -11.30 4.42 1.64
CA TRP A 82 -11.23 5.77 1.09
C TRP A 82 -9.85 6.34 1.16
N VAL A 83 -9.09 5.90 2.13
CA VAL A 83 -7.80 6.48 2.44
C VAL A 83 -6.74 5.51 1.98
N LEU A 84 -5.86 5.99 1.12
CA LEU A 84 -4.71 5.20 0.72
C LEU A 84 -3.61 5.38 1.73
N LEU A 85 -2.91 4.29 1.98
CA LEU A 85 -1.71 4.32 2.79
C LEU A 85 -0.52 4.64 1.90
N PRO A 86 0.54 5.19 2.47
CA PRO A 86 1.78 5.29 1.71
C PRO A 86 2.21 3.91 1.23
N VAL A 87 2.78 3.87 0.04
CA VAL A 87 3.27 2.63 -0.58
C VAL A 87 4.77 2.64 -0.55
N THR A 88 5.37 1.63 0.04
CA THR A 88 6.81 1.43 0.01
C THR A 88 7.14 0.39 -1.05
N VAL A 89 8.07 0.71 -1.93
CA VAL A 89 8.56 -0.22 -2.95
C VAL A 89 9.99 -0.55 -2.61
N VAL A 90 10.29 -1.85 -2.51
CA VAL A 90 11.61 -2.33 -2.10
C VAL A 90 12.11 -3.36 -3.10
N ASP A 91 13.35 -3.20 -3.53
CA ASP A 91 14.02 -4.21 -4.34
C ASP A 91 14.72 -5.20 -3.42
N ILE A 92 14.05 -6.30 -3.10
CA ILE A 92 14.64 -7.29 -2.19
C ILE A 92 15.58 -8.26 -2.90
N GLY A 93 15.52 -8.31 -4.23
CA GLY A 93 16.36 -9.20 -5.00
C GLY A 93 17.71 -8.61 -5.41
N GLY A 94 17.83 -7.28 -5.34
CA GLY A 94 19.08 -6.63 -5.70
C GLY A 94 19.28 -6.43 -7.19
N PHE A 95 18.20 -6.40 -7.98
CA PHE A 95 18.31 -6.33 -9.43
C PHE A 95 18.02 -4.94 -10.01
N ALA A 96 17.65 -3.97 -9.17
CA ALA A 96 17.13 -2.70 -9.68
C ALA A 96 18.19 -1.86 -10.39
N THR A 97 19.45 -2.02 -10.07
CA THR A 97 20.49 -1.28 -10.79
C THR A 97 20.54 -1.69 -12.26
N ALA A 98 20.46 -2.98 -12.53
CA ALA A 98 20.45 -3.46 -13.90
C ALA A 98 19.07 -3.37 -14.55
N ASN A 99 18.03 -3.50 -13.75
CA ASN A 99 16.65 -3.51 -14.21
C ASN A 99 15.84 -2.57 -13.33
N PRO A 100 15.85 -1.26 -13.59
CA PRO A 100 15.09 -0.32 -12.76
C PRO A 100 13.61 -0.66 -12.73
N ILE A 101 13.03 -0.47 -11.57
CA ILE A 101 11.60 -0.69 -11.37
C ILE A 101 10.89 0.60 -11.74
N THR A 102 10.05 0.55 -12.76
CA THR A 102 9.30 1.72 -13.21
C THR A 102 7.98 1.79 -12.47
N ILE A 103 7.62 2.98 -11.99
CA ILE A 103 6.41 3.22 -11.24
C ILE A 103 5.62 4.31 -11.94
N ASN A 104 4.40 3.98 -12.35
CA ASN A 104 3.52 4.89 -13.07
C ASN A 104 2.36 5.28 -12.19
N PRO A 105 1.97 6.55 -12.17
CA PRO A 105 0.74 6.95 -11.49
C PRO A 105 -0.47 6.60 -12.33
N PHE A 106 -1.64 6.75 -11.73
CA PHE A 106 -2.89 6.45 -12.40
C PHE A 106 -3.28 7.59 -13.34
N GLY A 107 -3.67 7.22 -14.57
CA GLY A 107 -4.22 8.21 -15.50
C GLY A 107 -3.26 9.36 -15.75
N THR A 108 -3.73 10.56 -15.49
CA THR A 108 -2.95 11.79 -15.67
C THR A 108 -2.33 12.29 -14.36
N GLU A 109 -2.44 11.53 -13.28
CA GLU A 109 -1.80 11.91 -12.04
C GLU A 109 -0.29 11.90 -12.18
N LEU A 110 0.38 12.58 -11.27
CA LEU A 110 1.83 12.72 -11.32
C LEU A 110 2.43 12.24 -10.00
N ILE A 111 3.71 11.89 -10.06
CA ILE A 111 4.49 11.56 -8.88
C ILE A 111 5.53 12.66 -8.72
N SER A 112 5.36 13.50 -7.71
CA SER A 112 6.23 14.67 -7.49
C SER A 112 6.43 15.47 -8.77
N GLY A 113 5.36 15.63 -9.55
CA GLY A 113 5.40 16.37 -10.81
C GLY A 113 5.89 15.58 -12.01
N LEU A 114 6.16 14.29 -11.85
CA LEU A 114 6.70 13.46 -12.93
C LEU A 114 5.66 12.44 -13.39
N ALA A 115 5.71 12.12 -14.68
CA ALA A 115 4.79 11.14 -15.26
C ALA A 115 5.14 9.70 -14.85
N SER A 116 6.36 9.46 -14.42
CA SER A 116 6.77 8.18 -13.86
C SER A 116 8.06 8.37 -13.10
N VAL A 117 8.36 7.43 -12.21
CA VAL A 117 9.63 7.43 -11.49
C VAL A 117 10.21 6.02 -11.55
N GLN A 118 11.49 5.91 -11.22
CA GLN A 118 12.17 4.63 -11.22
C GLN A 118 12.93 4.43 -9.94
N LEU A 119 12.88 3.19 -9.45
CA LEU A 119 13.79 2.74 -8.41
C LEU A 119 14.93 2.03 -9.10
N ALA A 120 16.12 2.63 -9.05
CA ALA A 120 17.27 2.14 -9.80
C ALA A 120 18.44 1.76 -8.90
N SER A 121 18.22 1.64 -7.61
CA SER A 121 19.24 1.24 -6.65
C SER A 121 18.97 -0.18 -6.18
N SER A 122 19.93 -1.06 -6.38
CA SER A 122 19.81 -2.43 -5.89
C SER A 122 19.67 -2.44 -4.38
N TYR A 123 18.71 -3.23 -3.90
CA TYR A 123 18.31 -3.29 -2.49
C TYR A 123 17.81 -1.95 -1.96
N GLY A 124 17.46 -1.03 -2.85
CA GLY A 124 16.92 0.26 -2.45
C GLY A 124 15.44 0.21 -2.19
N SER A 125 14.91 1.34 -1.73
CA SER A 125 13.50 1.48 -1.50
C SER A 125 13.10 2.94 -1.71
N ILE A 126 11.82 3.12 -2.03
CA ILE A 126 11.21 4.44 -2.09
C ILE A 126 9.85 4.38 -1.45
N ILE A 127 9.39 5.52 -0.97
CA ILE A 127 8.07 5.64 -0.36
C ILE A 127 7.26 6.63 -1.18
N LEU A 128 6.03 6.25 -1.50
CA LEU A 128 5.12 7.08 -2.27
C LEU A 128 3.94 7.42 -1.39
N LYS A 129 3.74 8.70 -1.11
CA LYS A 129 2.63 9.17 -0.29
C LYS A 129 1.53 9.72 -1.18
N PRO A 130 0.28 9.30 -0.98
CA PRO A 130 -0.81 9.79 -1.81
C PRO A 130 -1.20 11.21 -1.45
N ILE A 131 -1.54 11.99 -2.45
CA ILE A 131 -2.13 13.32 -2.29
C ILE A 131 -3.61 13.16 -2.50
N LEU A 132 -4.36 13.10 -1.43
CA LEU A 132 -5.75 12.65 -1.49
C LEU A 132 -6.69 13.68 -2.08
N GLU A 133 -6.34 14.95 -1.98
CA GLU A 133 -7.23 16.02 -2.42
C GLU A 133 -7.30 16.14 -3.93
N THR A 134 -6.16 16.13 -4.57
CA THR A 134 -6.07 16.37 -6.00
C THR A 134 -5.70 15.15 -6.80
N GLY A 135 -5.28 14.09 -6.13
CA GLY A 135 -4.69 12.94 -6.79
C GLY A 135 -3.20 13.14 -7.01
N GLY A 136 -2.52 12.05 -7.32
CA GLY A 136 -1.09 12.07 -7.47
C GLY A 136 -0.37 11.65 -6.21
N TRP A 137 0.94 11.62 -6.30
CA TRP A 137 1.78 11.04 -5.26
C TRP A 137 2.99 11.92 -5.02
N THR A 138 3.51 11.86 -3.81
CA THR A 138 4.77 12.52 -3.46
C THR A 138 5.80 11.43 -3.19
N LEU A 139 6.95 11.57 -3.82
CA LEU A 139 8.04 10.62 -3.66
C LEU A 139 8.90 11.02 -2.48
N LEU A 140 9.14 10.06 -1.60
CA LEU A 140 10.08 10.19 -0.50
C LEU A 140 11.17 9.16 -0.66
N GLN A 141 12.36 9.53 -0.26
CA GLN A 141 13.49 8.62 -0.31
C GLN A 141 14.22 8.57 1.00
#